data_8a9ca8c74c7f067828a6e77469da89d9
#
_entry.id   8a9ca8c74c7f067828a6e77469da89d9
#
_cell.length_a   1.000
_cell.length_b   1.000
_cell.length_c   1.000
_cell.angle_alpha   90.00
_cell.angle_beta   90.00
_cell.angle_gamma   90.00
#
_symmetry.space_group_name_H-M   'P 1'
#
loop_
_entity.id
_entity.type
_entity.pdbx_description
1 polymer ?
#
loop_
_entity_poly.entity_id
_entity_poly.type
_entity_poly.pdbx_seq_one_letter_code
_entity_poly.pdbx_strand_id
1 'polypeptide(L)'
;MTDREAVFLEKLARTGLRQLPDLLQALPDETARLARLCYAASPVSDWLDTPPEVFFSCAAHARYLRENASWTRALPEPLFLAYVLHPRVNNEALCDCRPVFYAALAERLRGLPEEAAVLEINRWCAEHVVYQPTDERTRSALAVLRAGFGRCGEESMFAVNVLRACGFAARQVRFGRAHV
;
A
#
# COMPACT_ATOMS: atom_id res chain seq x y z
N MET A 1 18.40 19.37 2.59
CA MET A 1 17.23 18.91 1.81
C MET A 1 17.60 17.57 1.20
N THR A 2 16.85 16.51 1.47
CA THR A 2 17.09 15.20 0.89
C THR A 2 16.62 15.19 -0.57
N ASP A 3 17.18 14.30 -1.40
CA ASP A 3 16.79 14.13 -2.82
C ASP A 3 15.26 13.90 -2.98
N ARG A 4 14.67 13.12 -2.08
CA ARG A 4 13.21 12.84 -2.07
C ARG A 4 12.35 14.07 -1.69
N GLU A 5 12.86 14.95 -0.85
CA GLU A 5 12.18 16.18 -0.51
C GLU A 5 12.16 17.16 -1.69
N ALA A 6 13.26 17.23 -2.44
CA ALA A 6 13.32 17.99 -3.66
C ALA A 6 12.31 17.47 -4.70
N VAL A 7 12.20 16.15 -4.88
CA VAL A 7 11.21 15.52 -5.77
C VAL A 7 9.77 15.83 -5.32
N PHE A 8 9.50 15.80 -4.01
CA PHE A 8 8.17 16.16 -3.48
C PHE A 8 7.81 17.61 -3.84
N LEU A 9 8.71 18.56 -3.59
CA LEU A 9 8.46 19.98 -3.87
C LEU A 9 8.29 20.26 -5.37
N GLU A 10 9.09 19.62 -6.22
CA GLU A 10 8.94 19.72 -7.68
C GLU A 10 7.56 19.25 -8.14
N LYS A 11 7.13 18.07 -7.68
CA LYS A 11 5.80 17.53 -8.03
C LYS A 11 4.67 18.39 -7.47
N LEU A 12 4.80 18.89 -6.25
CA LEU A 12 3.82 19.80 -5.64
C LEU A 12 3.62 21.06 -6.50
N ALA A 13 4.70 21.67 -6.96
CA ALA A 13 4.63 22.84 -7.82
C ALA A 13 3.87 22.58 -9.14
N ARG A 14 3.92 21.34 -9.65
CA ARG A 14 3.24 20.93 -10.90
C ARG A 14 1.77 20.60 -10.73
N THR A 15 1.33 20.21 -9.53
CA THR A 15 -0.05 19.74 -9.30
C THR A 15 -1.02 20.85 -8.93
N GLY A 16 -0.54 21.99 -8.46
CA GLY A 16 -1.38 23.09 -7.98
C GLY A 16 -2.16 22.76 -6.68
N LEU A 17 -1.81 21.71 -5.96
CA LEU A 17 -2.44 21.30 -4.70
C LEU A 17 -2.01 22.20 -3.53
N ARG A 18 -2.48 23.45 -3.55
CA ARG A 18 -2.04 24.52 -2.61
C ARG A 18 -2.32 24.20 -1.14
N GLN A 19 -3.35 23.40 -0.85
CA GLN A 19 -3.73 23.04 0.53
C GLN A 19 -2.93 21.86 1.10
N LEU A 20 -2.25 21.08 0.23
CA LEU A 20 -1.53 19.88 0.67
C LEU A 20 -0.45 20.16 1.72
N PRO A 21 0.36 21.24 1.65
CA PRO A 21 1.32 21.56 2.71
C PRO A 21 0.69 21.76 4.08
N ASP A 22 -0.43 22.48 4.15
CA ASP A 22 -1.15 22.77 5.41
C ASP A 22 -1.75 21.47 5.98
N LEU A 23 -2.34 20.63 5.13
CA LEU A 23 -2.86 19.32 5.53
C LEU A 23 -1.74 18.41 6.09
N LEU A 24 -0.57 18.41 5.45
CA LEU A 24 0.59 17.65 5.92
C LEU A 24 1.14 18.19 7.25
N GLN A 25 1.10 19.51 7.45
CA GLN A 25 1.55 20.15 8.69
C GLN A 25 0.63 19.83 9.88
N ALA A 26 -0.63 19.52 9.63
CA ALA A 26 -1.59 19.12 10.66
C ALA A 26 -1.40 17.68 11.17
N LEU A 27 -0.56 16.87 10.47
CA LEU A 27 -0.26 15.51 10.89
C LEU A 27 0.87 15.46 11.92
N PRO A 28 0.97 14.39 12.74
CA PRO A 28 2.16 14.13 13.54
C PRO A 28 3.42 14.07 12.67
N ASP A 29 4.54 14.62 13.13
CA ASP A 29 5.77 14.84 12.35
C ASP A 29 6.21 13.62 11.53
N GLU A 30 6.28 12.44 12.17
CA GLU A 30 6.71 11.23 11.48
C GLU A 30 5.68 10.76 10.44
N THR A 31 4.39 10.91 10.70
CA THR A 31 3.33 10.62 9.72
C THR A 31 3.41 11.59 8.54
N ALA A 32 3.63 12.87 8.78
CA ALA A 32 3.84 13.88 7.75
C ALA A 32 5.07 13.57 6.89
N ARG A 33 6.18 13.16 7.53
CA ARG A 33 7.40 12.72 6.83
C ARG A 33 7.12 11.53 5.91
N LEU A 34 6.48 10.49 6.42
CA LEU A 34 6.14 9.31 5.64
C LEU A 34 5.15 9.62 4.52
N ALA A 35 4.16 10.49 4.75
CA ALA A 35 3.22 10.93 3.71
C ALA A 35 3.94 11.67 2.58
N ARG A 36 4.88 12.59 2.86
CA ARG A 36 5.70 13.25 1.84
C ARG A 36 6.51 12.24 1.03
N LEU A 37 7.04 11.19 1.66
CA LEU A 37 7.75 10.11 0.97
C LEU A 37 6.82 9.29 0.06
N CYS A 38 5.58 9.02 0.50
CA CYS A 38 4.56 8.40 -0.37
C CYS A 38 4.31 9.26 -1.61
N TYR A 39 4.05 10.54 -1.42
CA TYR A 39 3.83 11.49 -2.52
C TYR A 39 5.04 11.56 -3.44
N ALA A 40 6.25 11.71 -2.93
CA ALA A 40 7.47 11.77 -3.73
C ALA A 40 7.64 10.51 -4.62
N ALA A 41 7.31 9.33 -4.11
CA ALA A 41 7.42 8.07 -4.83
C ALA A 41 6.27 7.82 -5.82
N SER A 42 5.08 8.42 -5.60
CA SER A 42 3.89 8.20 -6.44
C SER A 42 3.93 9.02 -7.73
N PRO A 43 3.36 8.54 -8.85
CA PRO A 43 3.16 9.34 -10.04
C PRO A 43 2.23 10.53 -9.76
N VAL A 44 2.38 11.61 -10.54
CA VAL A 44 1.57 12.84 -10.36
C VAL A 44 0.08 12.60 -10.54
N SER A 45 -0.32 11.66 -11.39
CA SER A 45 -1.71 11.25 -11.56
C SER A 45 -2.34 10.79 -10.23
N ASP A 46 -1.60 10.04 -9.41
CA ASP A 46 -2.11 9.60 -8.12
C ASP A 46 -2.40 10.76 -7.16
N TRP A 47 -1.62 11.84 -7.25
CA TRP A 47 -1.84 13.04 -6.44
C TRP A 47 -3.14 13.74 -6.78
N LEU A 48 -3.56 13.68 -8.06
CA LEU A 48 -4.75 14.35 -8.58
C LEU A 48 -6.00 13.48 -8.46
N ASP A 49 -5.84 12.16 -8.64
CA ASP A 49 -6.95 11.21 -8.71
C ASP A 49 -7.31 10.58 -7.36
N THR A 50 -6.43 10.75 -6.33
CA THR A 50 -6.60 10.11 -5.03
C THR A 50 -6.78 11.15 -3.91
N PRO A 51 -7.80 11.03 -3.07
CA PRO A 51 -7.95 11.90 -1.90
C PRO A 51 -6.71 11.86 -0.99
N PRO A 52 -6.24 13.00 -0.45
CA PRO A 52 -5.06 13.07 0.43
C PRO A 52 -5.13 12.12 1.63
N GLU A 53 -6.33 11.86 2.15
CA GLU A 53 -6.58 11.00 3.30
C GLU A 53 -6.08 9.56 3.07
N VAL A 54 -6.10 9.08 1.83
CA VAL A 54 -5.57 7.74 1.48
C VAL A 54 -4.05 7.69 1.72
N PHE A 55 -3.32 8.72 1.34
CA PHE A 55 -1.88 8.83 1.59
C PHE A 55 -1.58 9.00 3.09
N PHE A 56 -2.38 9.79 3.78
CA PHE A 56 -2.21 10.04 5.21
C PHE A 56 -2.50 8.78 6.03
N SER A 57 -3.58 8.07 5.72
CA SER A 57 -3.92 6.79 6.33
C SER A 57 -2.82 5.75 6.08
N CYS A 58 -2.33 5.66 4.84
CA CYS A 58 -1.21 4.78 4.49
C CYS A 58 0.04 5.06 5.32
N ALA A 59 0.40 6.34 5.48
CA ALA A 59 1.55 6.77 6.27
C ALA A 59 1.37 6.48 7.77
N ALA A 60 0.21 6.81 8.31
CA ALA A 60 -0.11 6.55 9.71
C ALA A 60 -0.11 5.04 10.02
N HIS A 61 -0.70 4.24 9.13
CA HIS A 61 -0.73 2.79 9.27
C HIS A 61 0.67 2.17 9.16
N ALA A 62 1.49 2.60 8.20
CA ALA A 62 2.86 2.12 8.07
C ALA A 62 3.71 2.48 9.30
N ARG A 63 3.55 3.68 9.88
CA ARG A 63 4.17 4.07 11.14
C ARG A 63 3.75 3.13 12.27
N TYR A 64 2.45 2.90 12.43
CA TYR A 64 1.91 1.98 13.43
C TYR A 64 2.54 0.58 13.32
N LEU A 65 2.63 0.04 12.10
CA LEU A 65 3.24 -1.27 11.86
C LEU A 65 4.74 -1.28 12.21
N ARG A 66 5.46 -0.19 11.90
CA ARG A 66 6.88 -0.06 12.26
C ARG A 66 7.11 -0.09 13.76
N GLU A 67 6.17 0.45 14.53
CA GLU A 67 6.23 0.50 15.99
C GLU A 67 5.77 -0.83 16.64
N ASN A 68 4.81 -1.55 16.02
CA ASN A 68 4.08 -2.62 16.68
C ASN A 68 4.29 -4.03 16.10
N ALA A 69 4.74 -4.18 14.83
CA ALA A 69 5.01 -5.47 14.22
C ALA A 69 6.51 -5.76 14.16
N SER A 70 6.95 -6.90 14.74
CA SER A 70 8.38 -7.27 14.81
C SER A 70 9.01 -7.40 13.44
N TRP A 71 8.34 -8.05 12.49
CA TRP A 71 8.81 -8.22 11.11
C TRP A 71 8.92 -6.88 10.35
N THR A 72 8.00 -5.92 10.57
CA THR A 72 8.10 -4.59 9.97
C THR A 72 9.23 -3.77 10.59
N ARG A 73 9.42 -3.88 11.89
CA ARG A 73 10.52 -3.21 12.62
C ARG A 73 11.89 -3.66 12.14
N ALA A 74 12.05 -4.93 11.81
CA ALA A 74 13.29 -5.51 11.33
C ALA A 74 13.64 -5.13 9.87
N LEU A 75 12.68 -4.60 9.10
CA LEU A 75 12.91 -4.26 7.69
C LEU A 75 13.93 -3.11 7.54
N PRO A 76 14.89 -3.23 6.61
CA PRO A 76 15.68 -2.11 6.16
C PRO A 76 14.80 -0.98 5.61
N GLU A 77 15.17 0.27 5.90
CA GLU A 77 14.40 1.46 5.50
C GLU A 77 14.02 1.48 4.00
N PRO A 78 14.91 1.15 3.04
CA PRO A 78 14.54 1.14 1.62
C PRO A 78 13.42 0.14 1.30
N LEU A 79 13.41 -1.04 1.91
CA LEU A 79 12.37 -2.05 1.71
C LEU A 79 11.06 -1.63 2.36
N PHE A 80 11.11 -1.08 3.56
CA PHE A 80 9.94 -0.52 4.22
C PHE A 80 9.27 0.56 3.38
N LEU A 81 10.03 1.53 2.88
CA LEU A 81 9.51 2.62 2.06
C LEU A 81 8.91 2.13 0.74
N ALA A 82 9.58 1.20 0.06
CA ALA A 82 9.15 0.72 -1.24
C ALA A 82 7.98 -0.27 -1.18
N TYR A 83 7.93 -1.13 -0.16
CA TYR A 83 7.08 -2.32 -0.17
C TYR A 83 6.14 -2.46 1.03
N VAL A 84 6.21 -1.56 2.02
CA VAL A 84 5.21 -1.43 3.07
C VAL A 84 4.52 -0.08 3.00
N LEU A 85 5.27 1.00 2.95
CA LEU A 85 4.72 2.36 2.95
C LEU A 85 3.98 2.69 1.65
N HIS A 86 4.57 2.40 0.48
CA HIS A 86 4.04 2.84 -0.82
C HIS A 86 2.65 2.26 -1.09
N PRO A 87 1.63 3.08 -1.41
CA PRO A 87 0.24 2.61 -1.57
C PRO A 87 0.03 1.77 -2.83
N ARG A 88 0.66 2.14 -3.95
CA ARG A 88 0.43 1.52 -5.25
C ARG A 88 1.17 0.19 -5.41
N VAL A 89 0.49 -0.78 -6.01
CA VAL A 89 1.05 -2.10 -6.36
C VAL A 89 1.18 -2.26 -7.88
N ASN A 90 0.13 -1.87 -8.62
CA ASN A 90 0.02 -1.96 -10.07
C ASN A 90 -0.57 -0.65 -10.63
N ASN A 91 -1.58 -0.74 -11.49
CA ASN A 91 -2.35 0.37 -12.06
C ASN A 91 -3.79 0.46 -11.52
N GLU A 92 -4.01 -0.07 -10.30
CA GLU A 92 -5.30 -0.03 -9.61
C GLU A 92 -5.68 1.39 -9.18
N ALA A 93 -6.99 1.63 -9.02
CA ALA A 93 -7.45 2.80 -8.28
C ALA A 93 -7.05 2.67 -6.81
N LEU A 94 -6.37 3.68 -6.26
CA LEU A 94 -5.96 3.69 -4.86
C LEU A 94 -7.17 3.84 -3.94
N CYS A 95 -7.13 3.18 -2.80
CA CYS A 95 -8.17 3.25 -1.79
C CYS A 95 -7.58 3.04 -0.39
N ASP A 96 -8.29 3.48 0.64
CA ASP A 96 -7.90 3.27 2.03
C ASP A 96 -8.24 1.85 2.49
N CYS A 97 -7.49 0.87 2.00
CA CYS A 97 -7.72 -0.54 2.25
C CYS A 97 -6.95 -1.09 3.46
N ARG A 98 -5.86 -0.46 3.87
CA ARG A 98 -4.95 -1.02 4.89
C ARG A 98 -5.56 -1.19 6.25
N PRO A 99 -6.25 -0.20 6.83
CA PRO A 99 -6.93 -0.38 8.11
C PRO A 99 -7.98 -1.50 8.07
N VAL A 100 -8.69 -1.64 6.93
CA VAL A 100 -9.72 -2.67 6.73
C VAL A 100 -9.11 -4.08 6.74
N PHE A 101 -8.05 -4.31 5.97
CA PHE A 101 -7.38 -5.61 5.92
C PHE A 101 -6.69 -5.95 7.24
N TYR A 102 -6.04 -4.97 7.86
CA TYR A 102 -5.40 -5.18 9.15
C TYR A 102 -6.42 -5.55 10.24
N ALA A 103 -7.54 -4.85 10.31
CA ALA A 103 -8.60 -5.14 11.27
C ALA A 103 -9.16 -6.56 11.11
N ALA A 104 -9.28 -7.06 9.87
CA ALA A 104 -9.75 -8.41 9.59
C ALA A 104 -8.75 -9.51 10.00
N LEU A 105 -7.46 -9.19 10.07
CA LEU A 105 -6.39 -10.16 10.27
C LEU A 105 -5.66 -10.04 11.61
N ALA A 106 -5.72 -8.90 12.29
CA ALA A 106 -4.92 -8.63 13.48
C ALA A 106 -5.02 -9.73 14.56
N GLU A 107 -6.22 -10.21 14.84
CA GLU A 107 -6.44 -11.29 15.82
C GLU A 107 -5.90 -12.63 15.32
N ARG A 108 -6.07 -12.95 14.04
CA ARG A 108 -5.54 -14.18 13.43
C ARG A 108 -4.02 -14.24 13.44
N LEU A 109 -3.35 -13.09 13.36
CA LEU A 109 -1.90 -12.98 13.31
C LEU A 109 -1.24 -12.87 14.70
N ARG A 110 -2.03 -12.68 15.75
CA ARG A 110 -1.50 -12.47 17.10
C ARG A 110 -0.69 -13.68 17.59
N GLY A 111 0.57 -13.42 17.92
CA GLY A 111 1.49 -14.43 18.43
C GLY A 111 2.02 -15.43 17.42
N LEU A 112 1.69 -15.28 16.13
CA LEU A 112 2.25 -16.14 15.10
C LEU A 112 3.70 -15.72 14.77
N PRO A 113 4.58 -16.68 14.48
CA PRO A 113 5.86 -16.40 13.85
C PRO A 113 5.66 -15.90 12.41
N GLU A 114 6.65 -15.18 11.86
CA GLU A 114 6.57 -14.49 10.58
C GLU A 114 6.07 -15.40 9.43
N GLU A 115 6.64 -16.60 9.30
CA GLU A 115 6.26 -17.55 8.25
C GLU A 115 4.81 -18.01 8.37
N ALA A 116 4.34 -18.31 9.58
CA ALA A 116 2.97 -18.70 9.83
C ALA A 116 1.99 -17.55 9.56
N ALA A 117 2.38 -16.33 9.88
CA ALA A 117 1.59 -15.13 9.59
C ALA A 117 1.40 -14.91 8.08
N VAL A 118 2.46 -15.09 7.28
CA VAL A 118 2.35 -15.01 5.80
C VAL A 118 1.41 -16.09 5.25
N LEU A 119 1.50 -17.32 5.75
CA LEU A 119 0.62 -18.41 5.34
C LEU A 119 -0.84 -18.16 5.72
N GLU A 120 -1.09 -17.60 6.91
CA GLU A 120 -2.44 -17.24 7.34
C GLU A 120 -3.03 -16.11 6.48
N ILE A 121 -2.24 -15.09 6.14
CA ILE A 121 -2.65 -14.04 5.21
C ILE A 121 -3.00 -14.62 3.84
N ASN A 122 -2.16 -15.52 3.31
CA ASN A 122 -2.42 -16.15 2.02
C ASN A 122 -3.70 -17.00 2.04
N ARG A 123 -3.95 -17.74 3.12
CA ARG A 123 -5.20 -18.49 3.32
C ARG A 123 -6.40 -17.56 3.33
N TRP A 124 -6.33 -16.48 4.10
CA TRP A 124 -7.39 -15.48 4.15
C TRP A 124 -7.68 -14.88 2.78
N CYS A 125 -6.64 -14.55 2.00
CA CYS A 125 -6.82 -14.06 0.64
C CYS A 125 -7.57 -15.07 -0.25
N ALA A 126 -7.20 -16.35 -0.20
CA ALA A 126 -7.84 -17.42 -0.98
C ALA A 126 -9.28 -17.72 -0.52
N GLU A 127 -9.60 -17.49 0.76
CA GLU A 127 -10.98 -17.60 1.28
C GLU A 127 -11.90 -16.49 0.77
N HIS A 128 -11.36 -15.32 0.41
CA HIS A 128 -12.14 -14.12 0.10
C HIS A 128 -12.16 -13.74 -1.38
N VAL A 129 -11.18 -14.15 -2.15
CA VAL A 129 -11.05 -13.79 -3.57
C VAL A 129 -10.67 -15.02 -4.38
N VAL A 130 -11.47 -15.33 -5.39
CA VAL A 130 -11.22 -16.44 -6.32
C VAL A 130 -10.96 -15.90 -7.72
N TYR A 131 -10.26 -16.69 -8.53
CA TYR A 131 -10.01 -16.33 -9.92
C TYR A 131 -11.30 -16.32 -10.74
N GLN A 132 -11.52 -15.19 -11.41
CA GLN A 132 -12.53 -15.05 -12.45
C GLN A 132 -12.06 -14.03 -13.48
N PRO A 133 -12.22 -14.30 -14.80
CA PRO A 133 -11.96 -13.30 -15.83
C PRO A 133 -12.79 -12.04 -15.60
N THR A 134 -12.14 -10.87 -15.72
CA THR A 134 -12.77 -9.55 -15.64
C THR A 134 -12.37 -8.72 -16.85
N ASP A 135 -12.88 -7.47 -16.94
CA ASP A 135 -12.42 -6.52 -17.94
C ASP A 135 -10.94 -6.14 -17.72
N GLU A 136 -10.37 -5.35 -18.63
CA GLU A 136 -8.94 -4.98 -18.56
C GLU A 136 -8.60 -3.97 -17.45
N ARG A 137 -9.59 -3.35 -16.82
CA ARG A 137 -9.36 -2.39 -15.73
C ARG A 137 -8.95 -3.09 -14.45
N THR A 138 -7.96 -2.56 -13.78
CA THR A 138 -7.59 -3.05 -12.45
C THR A 138 -8.39 -2.30 -11.39
N ARG A 139 -9.32 -2.99 -10.76
CA ARG A 139 -10.15 -2.43 -9.67
C ARG A 139 -9.32 -2.17 -8.42
N SER A 140 -9.82 -1.30 -7.53
CA SER A 140 -9.19 -1.11 -6.21
C SER A 140 -9.25 -2.39 -5.37
N ALA A 141 -8.31 -2.53 -4.41
CA ALA A 141 -8.26 -3.71 -3.54
C ALA A 141 -9.57 -3.94 -2.75
N LEU A 142 -10.24 -2.86 -2.30
CA LEU A 142 -11.55 -2.97 -1.65
C LEU A 142 -12.68 -3.37 -2.61
N ALA A 143 -12.59 -2.99 -3.88
CA ALA A 143 -13.57 -3.42 -4.87
C ALA A 143 -13.41 -4.91 -5.21
N VAL A 144 -12.17 -5.41 -5.27
CA VAL A 144 -11.87 -6.83 -5.44
C VAL A 144 -12.39 -7.64 -4.24
N LEU A 145 -12.14 -7.19 -3.01
CA LEU A 145 -12.67 -7.83 -1.80
C LEU A 145 -14.20 -7.92 -1.83
N ARG A 146 -14.89 -6.81 -2.12
CA ARG A 146 -16.36 -6.79 -2.18
C ARG A 146 -16.94 -7.67 -3.27
N ALA A 147 -16.24 -7.80 -4.38
CA ALA A 147 -16.67 -8.68 -5.47
C ALA A 147 -16.46 -10.16 -5.16
N GLY A 148 -15.46 -10.50 -4.33
CA GLY A 148 -15.08 -11.87 -4.04
C GLY A 148 -14.35 -12.58 -5.18
N PHE A 149 -13.99 -11.88 -6.25
CA PHE A 149 -13.27 -12.44 -7.40
C PHE A 149 -12.40 -11.40 -8.11
N GLY A 150 -11.43 -11.89 -8.88
CA GLY A 150 -10.57 -11.07 -9.72
C GLY A 150 -9.79 -11.88 -10.75
N ARG A 151 -9.29 -11.21 -11.81
CA ARG A 151 -8.31 -11.84 -12.69
C ARG A 151 -6.95 -11.95 -11.98
N CYS A 152 -6.03 -12.73 -12.49
CA CYS A 152 -4.71 -12.99 -11.87
C CYS A 152 -3.95 -11.73 -11.43
N GLY A 153 -4.03 -10.65 -12.22
CA GLY A 153 -3.41 -9.35 -11.87
C GLY A 153 -4.11 -8.66 -10.69
N GLU A 154 -5.42 -8.82 -10.54
CA GLU A 154 -6.20 -8.28 -9.43
C GLU A 154 -6.03 -9.12 -8.16
N GLU A 155 -6.02 -10.46 -8.26
CA GLU A 155 -5.75 -11.34 -7.11
C GLU A 155 -4.37 -11.07 -6.51
N SER A 156 -3.34 -10.99 -7.37
CA SER A 156 -1.97 -10.71 -6.89
C SER A 156 -1.83 -9.30 -6.33
N MET A 157 -2.46 -8.28 -6.93
CA MET A 157 -2.50 -6.91 -6.40
C MET A 157 -3.23 -6.88 -5.05
N PHE A 158 -4.36 -7.59 -4.92
CA PHE A 158 -5.10 -7.73 -3.68
C PHE A 158 -4.25 -8.36 -2.58
N ALA A 159 -3.62 -9.51 -2.84
CA ALA A 159 -2.76 -10.20 -1.87
C ALA A 159 -1.58 -9.32 -1.42
N VAL A 160 -0.94 -8.58 -2.34
CA VAL A 160 0.12 -7.63 -1.98
C VAL A 160 -0.40 -6.51 -1.07
N ASN A 161 -1.59 -5.96 -1.33
CA ASN A 161 -2.18 -4.95 -0.45
C ASN A 161 -2.49 -5.49 0.94
N VAL A 162 -2.98 -6.74 1.06
CA VAL A 162 -3.24 -7.40 2.34
C VAL A 162 -1.92 -7.65 3.10
N LEU A 163 -0.89 -8.17 2.43
CA LEU A 163 0.43 -8.37 3.02
C LEU A 163 1.03 -7.06 3.54
N ARG A 164 0.98 -5.99 2.74
CA ARG A 164 1.45 -4.65 3.15
C ARG A 164 0.64 -4.08 4.32
N ALA A 165 -0.68 -4.34 4.35
CA ALA A 165 -1.53 -3.94 5.46
C ALA A 165 -1.15 -4.64 6.77
N CYS A 166 -0.58 -5.85 6.70
CA CYS A 166 -0.08 -6.59 7.85
C CYS A 166 1.43 -6.36 8.12
N GLY A 167 2.07 -5.45 7.37
CA GLY A 167 3.45 -5.03 7.63
C GLY A 167 4.53 -5.84 6.90
N PHE A 168 4.15 -6.72 5.97
CA PHE A 168 5.09 -7.47 5.16
C PHE A 168 5.53 -6.68 3.92
N ALA A 169 6.83 -6.70 3.63
CA ALA A 169 7.37 -6.11 2.41
C ALA A 169 7.00 -7.00 1.21
N ALA A 170 6.02 -6.56 0.43
CA ALA A 170 5.50 -7.34 -0.69
C ALA A 170 5.42 -6.54 -1.99
N ARG A 171 5.64 -7.22 -3.12
CA ARG A 171 5.48 -6.65 -4.46
C ARG A 171 4.91 -7.67 -5.43
N GLN A 172 4.20 -7.19 -6.44
CA GLN A 172 3.80 -8.02 -7.58
C GLN A 172 4.99 -8.24 -8.51
N VAL A 173 5.16 -9.48 -8.97
CA VAL A 173 6.15 -9.84 -10.00
C VAL A 173 5.40 -10.33 -11.23
N ARG A 174 5.75 -9.79 -12.40
CA ARG A 174 5.25 -10.27 -13.70
C ARG A 174 6.34 -11.07 -14.37
N PHE A 175 6.06 -12.31 -14.71
CA PHE A 175 6.91 -13.06 -15.62
C PHE A 175 6.54 -12.65 -17.05
N GLY A 176 7.43 -11.90 -17.72
CA GLY A 176 7.32 -11.69 -19.15
C GLY A 176 7.43 -13.02 -19.88
N ARG A 177 6.51 -13.32 -20.83
CA ARG A 177 6.80 -14.38 -21.82
C ARG A 177 8.05 -13.92 -22.58
N ALA A 178 9.12 -14.69 -22.50
CA ALA A 178 10.18 -14.56 -23.47
C ALA A 178 9.51 -14.83 -24.83
N HIS A 179 9.48 -13.83 -25.70
CA HIS A 179 9.16 -14.09 -27.10
C HIS A 179 10.33 -14.92 -27.66
N VAL A 180 10.08 -16.21 -27.85
CA VAL A 180 10.93 -17.11 -28.60
C VAL A 180 10.69 -16.82 -30.08
#